data_5aa46f575e77851125f0f7253eabc5b4
#
_entry.id   5aa46f575e77851125f0f7253eabc5b4
#
_cell.length_a   1.000
_cell.length_b   1.000
_cell.length_c   1.000
_cell.angle_alpha   90.00
_cell.angle_beta   90.00
_cell.angle_gamma   90.00
#
_symmetry.space_group_name_H-M   'P 1'
#
loop_
_entity.id
_entity.type
_entity.pdbx_description
1 polymer ?
#
loop_
_entity_poly.entity_id
_entity_poly.type
_entity_poly.pdbx_seq_one_letter_code
_entity_poly.pdbx_strand_id
1 'polypeptide(L)'
;MSAIAKEILTTADLDQLKVRLKSTWMTGDYDIFARYMKKDAEVYYQRLGITPGTRLLDVGCGAGQLALIAARAGATATGCDIATNWLERARTRASAEGLNITFEEGDAEALPYQDAQFEAVTSMFGAMFAPRPELVAAEFTRVCRPGGIIAMANWTPAGFIGQMFKIIAKHIAPSGMPSPALWGDEATVRDRFRNGIATLKLTPRAYRLEYPFPPDAVVEFFRMNYGPMTRAFASLDTNGQKSLRSELVRLWAEHNTAAGDTTLVAAEYLEVVATRDGDAQDAPGPHLLKKEKAAASRRAGLLADRIEQGAAGLAAFAETLSEAEWSTPVSETDRRPMGVIVNHVASMYPIEIDVARAVAGGKAVTDVSWDAVAQINAQNAQENAAVTKAAALELLRRNSHDAAAVVRALTDDELDQAAPFSLSFGAPMTTQFVIEDHALRHSWHHLARIKKALGR
;
A
#
# COMPACT_ATOMS: atom_id res chain seq x y z
N MET A 1 7.72 45.15 -5.53
CA MET A 1 6.41 45.33 -6.21
C MET A 1 6.60 45.02 -7.68
N SER A 2 6.19 43.89 -8.12
CA SER A 2 5.82 43.62 -9.51
C SER A 2 4.85 42.42 -9.45
N ALA A 3 3.57 42.76 -9.51
CA ALA A 3 2.50 41.76 -9.73
C ALA A 3 2.64 41.33 -11.21
N ILE A 4 3.23 40.17 -11.44
CA ILE A 4 3.09 39.50 -12.73
C ILE A 4 1.61 39.12 -12.80
N ALA A 5 0.86 39.83 -13.63
CA ALA A 5 -0.50 39.50 -13.98
C ALA A 5 -0.49 38.02 -14.46
N LYS A 6 -1.22 37.15 -13.75
CA LYS A 6 -1.48 35.81 -14.19
C LYS A 6 -2.28 35.93 -15.49
N GLU A 7 -1.63 35.76 -16.64
CA GLU A 7 -2.30 35.71 -17.93
C GLU A 7 -3.39 34.59 -17.83
N ILE A 8 -4.63 34.99 -17.86
CA ILE A 8 -5.76 34.09 -17.85
C ILE A 8 -5.77 33.44 -19.25
N LEU A 9 -5.42 32.17 -19.34
CA LEU A 9 -5.51 31.38 -20.58
C LEU A 9 -6.91 31.54 -21.16
N THR A 10 -7.00 31.82 -22.46
CA THR A 10 -8.29 31.83 -23.15
C THR A 10 -8.86 30.41 -23.27
N THR A 11 -10.13 30.27 -23.56
CA THR A 11 -10.76 28.95 -23.78
C THR A 11 -10.03 28.17 -24.89
N ALA A 12 -9.65 28.84 -25.97
CA ALA A 12 -8.91 28.25 -27.07
C ALA A 12 -7.51 27.76 -26.64
N ASP A 13 -6.81 28.50 -25.78
CA ASP A 13 -5.51 28.10 -25.23
C ASP A 13 -5.66 26.86 -24.33
N LEU A 14 -6.73 26.77 -23.54
CA LEU A 14 -7.05 25.63 -22.69
C LEU A 14 -7.36 24.38 -23.51
N ASP A 15 -8.13 24.49 -24.58
CA ASP A 15 -8.44 23.37 -25.45
C ASP A 15 -7.17 22.81 -26.13
N GLN A 16 -6.30 23.71 -26.62
CA GLN A 16 -5.00 23.32 -27.18
C GLN A 16 -4.10 22.70 -26.13
N LEU A 17 -4.11 23.20 -24.91
CA LEU A 17 -3.35 22.62 -23.80
C LEU A 17 -3.84 21.19 -23.49
N LYS A 18 -5.14 20.96 -23.42
CA LYS A 18 -5.72 19.63 -23.20
C LYS A 18 -5.38 18.63 -24.31
N VAL A 19 -5.41 19.06 -25.56
CA VAL A 19 -4.95 18.23 -26.69
C VAL A 19 -3.48 17.85 -26.53
N ARG A 20 -2.60 18.80 -26.15
CA ARG A 20 -1.19 18.51 -25.88
C ARG A 20 -1.00 17.57 -24.70
N LEU A 21 -1.75 17.76 -23.62
CA LEU A 21 -1.70 16.89 -22.43
C LEU A 21 -2.14 15.46 -22.79
N LYS A 22 -3.27 15.29 -23.47
CA LYS A 22 -3.72 13.97 -23.95
C LYS A 22 -2.63 13.30 -24.79
N SER A 23 -2.06 13.99 -25.76
CA SER A 23 -0.97 13.48 -26.60
C SER A 23 0.28 13.14 -25.77
N THR A 24 0.58 13.91 -24.73
CA THR A 24 1.71 13.63 -23.82
C THR A 24 1.50 12.36 -23.02
N TRP A 25 0.32 12.18 -22.44
CA TRP A 25 -0.02 10.98 -21.66
C TRP A 25 -0.16 9.73 -22.54
N MET A 26 -0.49 9.87 -23.80
CA MET A 26 -0.49 8.76 -24.78
C MET A 26 0.90 8.38 -25.30
N THR A 27 1.96 9.13 -24.93
CA THR A 27 3.34 8.88 -25.35
C THR A 27 4.05 7.96 -24.35
N GLY A 28 4.96 7.11 -24.86
CA GLY A 28 5.73 6.16 -24.07
C GLY A 28 5.00 4.85 -23.80
N ASP A 29 5.50 4.04 -22.86
CA ASP A 29 4.83 2.83 -22.39
C ASP A 29 4.59 2.91 -20.86
N TYR A 30 3.51 3.60 -20.51
CA TYR A 30 3.15 3.79 -19.10
C TYR A 30 2.79 2.46 -18.40
N ASP A 31 2.40 1.43 -19.12
CA ASP A 31 2.12 0.11 -18.54
C ASP A 31 3.40 -0.55 -18.01
N ILE A 32 4.51 -0.46 -18.76
CA ILE A 32 5.82 -0.90 -18.28
C ILE A 32 6.25 -0.07 -17.07
N PHE A 33 6.04 1.25 -17.10
CA PHE A 33 6.33 2.14 -15.98
C PHE A 33 5.53 1.77 -14.72
N ALA A 34 4.23 1.55 -14.86
CA ALA A 34 3.33 1.26 -13.76
C ALA A 34 3.59 -0.10 -13.07
N ARG A 35 4.31 -1.04 -13.72
CA ARG A 35 4.67 -2.33 -13.09
C ARG A 35 5.50 -2.16 -11.82
N TYR A 36 6.36 -1.14 -11.78
CA TYR A 36 7.18 -0.83 -10.61
C TYR A 36 6.40 -0.12 -9.51
N MET A 37 5.13 0.26 -9.79
CA MET A 37 4.26 0.96 -8.84
C MET A 37 3.15 0.07 -8.24
N LYS A 38 3.07 -1.21 -8.61
CA LYS A 38 1.93 -2.07 -8.27
C LYS A 38 1.77 -2.32 -6.77
N LYS A 39 2.86 -2.61 -6.08
CA LYS A 39 2.84 -3.03 -4.66
C LYS A 39 2.24 -1.97 -3.74
N ASP A 40 2.63 -0.73 -3.90
CA ASP A 40 2.17 0.35 -3.02
C ASP A 40 0.74 0.82 -3.37
N ALA A 41 0.28 0.58 -4.61
CA ALA A 41 -1.11 0.82 -4.99
C ALA A 41 -2.09 -0.13 -4.26
N GLU A 42 -1.71 -1.39 -4.05
CA GLU A 42 -2.50 -2.35 -3.27
C GLU A 42 -2.60 -1.90 -1.80
N VAL A 43 -1.48 -1.47 -1.22
CA VAL A 43 -1.44 -0.95 0.16
C VAL A 43 -2.24 0.34 0.29
N TYR A 44 -2.17 1.24 -0.69
CA TYR A 44 -3.00 2.46 -0.72
C TYR A 44 -4.49 2.11 -0.72
N TYR A 45 -4.94 1.24 -1.64
CA TYR A 45 -6.34 0.83 -1.71
C TYR A 45 -6.85 0.22 -0.40
N GLN A 46 -6.05 -0.67 0.21
CA GLN A 46 -6.41 -1.31 1.48
C GLN A 46 -6.67 -0.30 2.60
N ARG A 47 -5.87 0.78 2.68
CA ARG A 47 -6.04 1.83 3.71
C ARG A 47 -7.33 2.63 3.54
N LEU A 48 -7.91 2.68 2.35
CA LEU A 48 -9.15 3.42 2.10
C LEU A 48 -10.37 2.74 2.73
N GLY A 49 -10.27 1.48 3.14
CA GLY A 49 -11.36 0.74 3.79
C GLY A 49 -12.61 0.57 2.91
N ILE A 50 -12.43 0.55 1.58
CA ILE A 50 -13.52 0.43 0.62
C ILE A 50 -14.09 -0.98 0.68
N THR A 51 -15.38 -1.10 0.94
CA THR A 51 -16.08 -2.38 1.09
C THR A 51 -16.50 -2.98 -0.27
N PRO A 52 -16.65 -4.32 -0.36
CA PRO A 52 -17.23 -4.95 -1.54
C PRO A 52 -18.63 -4.37 -1.87
N GLY A 53 -18.92 -4.25 -3.17
CA GLY A 53 -20.17 -3.65 -3.67
C GLY A 53 -20.12 -2.13 -3.82
N THR A 54 -19.12 -1.44 -3.26
CA THR A 54 -18.95 0.02 -3.42
C THR A 54 -18.82 0.39 -4.89
N ARG A 55 -19.62 1.36 -5.35
CA ARG A 55 -19.47 1.99 -6.69
C ARG A 55 -18.30 2.97 -6.62
N LEU A 56 -17.18 2.58 -7.24
CA LEU A 56 -15.92 3.32 -7.22
C LEU A 56 -15.61 3.90 -8.59
N LEU A 57 -15.24 5.17 -8.63
CA LEU A 57 -14.65 5.84 -9.79
C LEU A 57 -13.14 6.04 -9.55
N ASP A 58 -12.31 5.58 -10.48
CA ASP A 58 -10.87 5.84 -10.52
C ASP A 58 -10.55 6.85 -11.63
N VAL A 59 -10.20 8.09 -11.28
CA VAL A 59 -9.97 9.20 -12.20
C VAL A 59 -8.49 9.36 -12.51
N GLY A 60 -8.14 9.43 -13.80
CA GLY A 60 -6.76 9.32 -14.27
C GLY A 60 -6.25 7.90 -14.05
N CYS A 61 -7.08 6.91 -14.40
CA CYS A 61 -6.85 5.49 -14.09
C CYS A 61 -5.72 4.84 -14.91
N GLY A 62 -5.27 5.48 -15.99
CA GLY A 62 -4.25 4.93 -16.90
C GLY A 62 -4.63 3.54 -17.38
N ALA A 63 -3.70 2.57 -17.26
CA ALA A 63 -3.93 1.17 -17.60
C ALA A 63 -4.75 0.40 -16.52
N GLY A 64 -5.54 1.09 -15.70
CA GLY A 64 -6.54 0.54 -14.79
C GLY A 64 -5.98 -0.04 -13.50
N GLN A 65 -4.81 0.38 -13.03
CA GLN A 65 -4.14 -0.26 -11.90
C GLN A 65 -5.00 -0.28 -10.64
N LEU A 66 -5.52 0.87 -10.20
CA LEU A 66 -6.33 0.96 -8.99
C LEU A 66 -7.74 0.38 -9.20
N ALA A 67 -8.35 0.63 -10.38
CA ALA A 67 -9.65 0.06 -10.74
C ALA A 67 -9.64 -1.48 -10.72
N LEU A 68 -8.56 -2.13 -11.21
CA LEU A 68 -8.39 -3.58 -11.15
C LEU A 68 -8.25 -4.08 -9.71
N ILE A 69 -7.48 -3.38 -8.86
CA ILE A 69 -7.35 -3.70 -7.44
C ILE A 69 -8.72 -3.61 -6.76
N ALA A 70 -9.48 -2.53 -7.02
CA ALA A 70 -10.81 -2.33 -6.47
C ALA A 70 -11.79 -3.44 -6.88
N ALA A 71 -11.81 -3.80 -8.17
CA ALA A 71 -12.68 -4.87 -8.68
C ALA A 71 -12.32 -6.24 -8.10
N ARG A 72 -11.03 -6.58 -7.97
CA ARG A 72 -10.60 -7.82 -7.27
C ARG A 72 -11.05 -7.84 -5.81
N ALA A 73 -11.14 -6.67 -5.17
CA ALA A 73 -11.66 -6.53 -3.81
C ALA A 73 -13.20 -6.50 -3.74
N GLY A 74 -13.89 -6.68 -4.87
CA GLY A 74 -15.35 -6.76 -4.95
C GLY A 74 -16.06 -5.41 -5.12
N ALA A 75 -15.37 -4.31 -5.38
CA ALA A 75 -16.01 -3.04 -5.73
C ALA A 75 -16.58 -3.08 -7.17
N THR A 76 -17.64 -2.32 -7.43
CA THR A 76 -18.11 -2.03 -8.78
C THR A 76 -17.31 -0.86 -9.34
N ALA A 77 -16.22 -1.16 -10.04
CA ALA A 77 -15.24 -0.17 -10.45
C ALA A 77 -15.55 0.42 -11.83
N THR A 78 -15.35 1.73 -11.95
CA THR A 78 -15.29 2.48 -13.21
C THR A 78 -13.96 3.21 -13.26
N GLY A 79 -13.23 3.11 -14.37
CA GLY A 79 -12.01 3.87 -14.63
C GLY A 79 -12.22 4.94 -15.69
N CYS A 80 -11.73 6.14 -15.44
CA CYS A 80 -11.82 7.29 -16.35
C CYS A 80 -10.43 7.87 -16.62
N ASP A 81 -10.08 8.09 -17.89
CA ASP A 81 -8.81 8.71 -18.29
C ASP A 81 -8.96 9.44 -19.63
N ILE A 82 -8.12 10.47 -19.87
CA ILE A 82 -8.06 11.15 -21.17
C ILE A 82 -7.25 10.36 -22.21
N ALA A 83 -6.37 9.47 -21.78
CA ALA A 83 -5.45 8.71 -22.62
C ALA A 83 -6.07 7.38 -23.07
N THR A 84 -6.72 7.38 -24.22
CA THR A 84 -7.53 6.26 -24.72
C THR A 84 -6.74 4.97 -24.96
N ASN A 85 -5.47 5.06 -25.35
CA ASN A 85 -4.61 3.89 -25.53
C ASN A 85 -4.38 3.11 -24.22
N TRP A 86 -4.41 3.78 -23.06
CA TRP A 86 -4.28 3.10 -21.77
C TRP A 86 -5.59 2.45 -21.35
N LEU A 87 -6.74 3.06 -21.68
CA LEU A 87 -8.05 2.45 -21.44
C LEU A 87 -8.21 1.15 -22.23
N GLU A 88 -7.68 1.07 -23.45
CA GLU A 88 -7.63 -0.18 -24.23
C GLU A 88 -6.85 -1.28 -23.50
N ARG A 89 -5.67 -0.93 -22.97
CA ARG A 89 -4.88 -1.86 -22.17
C ARG A 89 -5.57 -2.24 -20.85
N ALA A 90 -6.24 -1.29 -20.21
CA ALA A 90 -7.02 -1.55 -19.00
C ALA A 90 -8.16 -2.56 -19.26
N ARG A 91 -8.90 -2.40 -20.38
CA ARG A 91 -9.94 -3.35 -20.82
C ARG A 91 -9.37 -4.74 -21.08
N THR A 92 -8.23 -4.81 -21.78
CA THR A 92 -7.54 -6.09 -22.04
C THR A 92 -7.14 -6.79 -20.73
N ARG A 93 -6.62 -6.06 -19.76
CA ARG A 93 -6.23 -6.63 -18.45
C ARG A 93 -7.44 -7.09 -17.64
N ALA A 94 -8.51 -6.29 -17.60
CA ALA A 94 -9.74 -6.66 -16.92
C ALA A 94 -10.36 -7.92 -17.53
N SER A 95 -10.42 -8.01 -18.87
CA SER A 95 -10.91 -9.18 -19.59
C SER A 95 -10.07 -10.43 -19.32
N ALA A 96 -8.75 -10.30 -19.28
CA ALA A 96 -7.85 -11.42 -19.01
C ALA A 96 -8.03 -11.99 -17.57
N GLU A 97 -8.50 -11.17 -16.64
CA GLU A 97 -8.79 -11.56 -15.26
C GLU A 97 -10.28 -11.87 -15.01
N GLY A 98 -11.13 -11.79 -16.03
CA GLY A 98 -12.59 -11.99 -15.90
C GLY A 98 -13.28 -10.93 -15.03
N LEU A 99 -12.69 -9.74 -14.91
CA LEU A 99 -13.23 -8.64 -14.11
C LEU A 99 -14.16 -7.77 -14.94
N ASN A 100 -15.34 -7.45 -14.37
CA ASN A 100 -16.28 -6.52 -15.00
C ASN A 100 -15.99 -5.09 -14.52
N ILE A 101 -15.26 -4.33 -15.33
CA ILE A 101 -14.90 -2.92 -15.06
C ILE A 101 -15.27 -2.09 -16.29
N THR A 102 -15.94 -0.97 -16.07
CA THR A 102 -16.21 0.03 -17.11
C THR A 102 -15.00 0.95 -17.23
N PHE A 103 -14.49 1.15 -18.46
CA PHE A 103 -13.41 2.10 -18.75
C PHE A 103 -13.87 3.10 -19.80
N GLU A 104 -13.83 4.40 -19.47
CA GLU A 104 -14.38 5.47 -20.31
C GLU A 104 -13.38 6.62 -20.48
N GLU A 105 -13.38 7.23 -21.66
CA GLU A 105 -12.65 8.47 -21.87
C GLU A 105 -13.37 9.60 -21.14
N GLY A 106 -12.62 10.39 -20.36
CA GLY A 106 -13.16 11.55 -19.67
C GLY A 106 -12.08 12.47 -19.12
N ASP A 107 -12.47 13.72 -18.96
CA ASP A 107 -11.65 14.79 -18.42
C ASP A 107 -11.95 14.97 -16.94
N ALA A 108 -10.92 14.93 -16.08
CA ALA A 108 -11.07 15.13 -14.63
C ALA A 108 -11.69 16.48 -14.24
N GLU A 109 -11.66 17.47 -15.15
CA GLU A 109 -12.26 18.80 -14.96
C GLU A 109 -13.73 18.88 -15.42
N ALA A 110 -14.24 17.84 -16.09
CA ALA A 110 -15.61 17.74 -16.59
C ALA A 110 -15.97 16.25 -16.75
N LEU A 111 -16.19 15.58 -15.63
CA LEU A 111 -16.45 14.13 -15.58
C LEU A 111 -17.81 13.79 -16.23
N PRO A 112 -17.88 12.78 -17.13
CA PRO A 112 -19.11 12.44 -17.85
C PRO A 112 -20.10 11.62 -16.99
N TYR A 113 -20.22 11.95 -15.71
CA TYR A 113 -21.05 11.24 -14.75
C TYR A 113 -22.07 12.17 -14.09
N GLN A 114 -23.16 11.56 -13.60
CA GLN A 114 -24.19 12.28 -12.85
C GLN A 114 -23.70 12.67 -11.45
N ASP A 115 -24.39 13.66 -10.87
CA ASP A 115 -24.15 14.05 -9.47
C ASP A 115 -24.42 12.85 -8.54
N ALA A 116 -23.60 12.71 -7.52
CA ALA A 116 -23.75 11.68 -6.49
C ALA A 116 -23.77 10.22 -7.01
N GLN A 117 -23.16 9.96 -8.17
CA GLN A 117 -23.20 8.64 -8.81
C GLN A 117 -22.33 7.59 -8.08
N PHE A 118 -21.26 8.00 -7.43
CA PHE A 118 -20.25 7.09 -6.84
C PHE A 118 -20.19 7.22 -5.32
N GLU A 119 -19.93 6.10 -4.65
CA GLU A 119 -19.67 6.03 -3.20
C GLU A 119 -18.23 6.32 -2.84
N ALA A 120 -17.31 6.05 -3.78
CA ALA A 120 -15.91 6.39 -3.66
C ALA A 120 -15.39 6.98 -4.97
N VAL A 121 -14.67 8.09 -4.89
CA VAL A 121 -13.96 8.72 -6.02
C VAL A 121 -12.50 8.73 -5.70
N THR A 122 -11.68 8.09 -6.53
CA THR A 122 -10.25 7.92 -6.28
C THR A 122 -9.41 8.48 -7.40
N SER A 123 -8.19 8.93 -7.09
CA SER A 123 -7.17 9.23 -8.07
C SER A 123 -5.77 9.03 -7.47
N MET A 124 -5.01 8.12 -8.04
CA MET A 124 -3.64 7.85 -7.61
C MET A 124 -2.65 8.39 -8.64
N PHE A 125 -2.06 9.56 -8.34
CA PHE A 125 -1.08 10.24 -9.22
C PHE A 125 -1.58 10.57 -10.63
N GLY A 126 -2.90 10.61 -10.86
CA GLY A 126 -3.52 10.88 -12.16
C GLY A 126 -4.08 12.30 -12.26
N ALA A 127 -5.18 12.58 -11.59
CA ALA A 127 -5.93 13.85 -11.71
C ALA A 127 -5.12 15.09 -11.26
N MET A 128 -4.04 14.92 -10.52
CA MET A 128 -3.14 16.02 -10.14
C MET A 128 -2.53 16.76 -11.34
N PHE A 129 -2.53 16.16 -12.53
CA PHE A 129 -1.97 16.74 -13.75
C PHE A 129 -2.98 17.55 -14.58
N ALA A 130 -4.23 17.63 -14.14
CA ALA A 130 -5.23 18.47 -14.82
C ALA A 130 -4.92 19.96 -14.63
N PRO A 131 -5.10 20.79 -15.68
CA PRO A 131 -4.68 22.20 -15.66
C PRO A 131 -5.47 23.10 -14.71
N ARG A 132 -6.72 22.75 -14.40
CA ARG A 132 -7.60 23.52 -13.51
C ARG A 132 -7.99 22.72 -12.27
N PRO A 133 -7.11 22.65 -11.26
CA PRO A 133 -7.28 21.80 -10.10
C PRO A 133 -8.55 22.13 -9.27
N GLU A 134 -9.05 23.37 -9.32
CA GLU A 134 -10.27 23.76 -8.64
C GLU A 134 -11.50 23.07 -9.27
N LEU A 135 -11.51 22.87 -10.61
CA LEU A 135 -12.56 22.12 -11.29
C LEU A 135 -12.48 20.62 -10.96
N VAL A 136 -11.26 20.08 -10.84
CA VAL A 136 -11.07 18.68 -10.41
C VAL A 136 -11.67 18.46 -9.02
N ALA A 137 -11.39 19.33 -8.06
CA ALA A 137 -11.97 19.24 -6.72
C ALA A 137 -13.50 19.35 -6.74
N ALA A 138 -14.04 20.27 -7.54
CA ALA A 138 -15.48 20.44 -7.71
C ALA A 138 -16.15 19.20 -8.34
N GLU A 139 -15.57 18.63 -9.39
CA GLU A 139 -16.08 17.43 -10.06
C GLU A 139 -16.01 16.19 -9.16
N PHE A 140 -14.93 16.00 -8.42
CA PHE A 140 -14.81 14.92 -7.44
C PHE A 140 -15.90 15.02 -6.37
N THR A 141 -16.14 16.24 -5.87
CA THR A 141 -17.23 16.51 -4.92
C THR A 141 -18.59 16.29 -5.55
N ARG A 142 -18.81 16.71 -6.79
CA ARG A 142 -20.10 16.59 -7.49
C ARG A 142 -20.50 15.13 -7.72
N VAL A 143 -19.57 14.32 -8.28
CA VAL A 143 -19.87 12.92 -8.65
C VAL A 143 -19.83 11.94 -7.48
N CYS A 144 -19.16 12.30 -6.38
CA CYS A 144 -19.19 11.54 -5.13
C CYS A 144 -20.54 11.76 -4.45
N ARG A 145 -21.18 10.72 -3.93
CA ARG A 145 -22.44 10.88 -3.18
C ARG A 145 -22.22 11.56 -1.82
N PRO A 146 -23.25 12.18 -1.25
CA PRO A 146 -23.22 12.63 0.15
C PRO A 146 -22.76 11.51 1.10
N GLY A 147 -21.84 11.83 2.01
CA GLY A 147 -21.20 10.86 2.89
C GLY A 147 -20.25 9.88 2.20
N GLY A 148 -20.00 10.02 0.90
CA GLY A 148 -19.03 9.21 0.15
C GLY A 148 -17.58 9.66 0.37
N ILE A 149 -16.64 8.84 -0.09
CA ILE A 149 -15.20 9.05 0.11
C ILE A 149 -14.57 9.61 -1.17
N ILE A 150 -13.78 10.66 -1.03
CA ILE A 150 -12.86 11.15 -2.06
C ILE A 150 -11.44 10.86 -1.58
N ALA A 151 -10.67 10.10 -2.35
CA ALA A 151 -9.31 9.72 -1.95
C ALA A 151 -8.30 10.00 -3.07
N MET A 152 -7.23 10.72 -2.75
CA MET A 152 -6.17 11.04 -3.70
C MET A 152 -4.79 10.71 -3.13
N ALA A 153 -3.87 10.31 -3.99
CA ALA A 153 -2.44 10.27 -3.71
C ALA A 153 -1.73 11.23 -4.66
N ASN A 154 -0.97 12.16 -4.11
CA ASN A 154 -0.37 13.25 -4.88
C ASN A 154 1.06 13.54 -4.43
N TRP A 155 2.00 13.66 -5.36
CA TRP A 155 3.40 13.97 -5.05
C TRP A 155 3.55 15.31 -4.35
N THR A 156 4.39 15.37 -3.30
CA THR A 156 4.62 16.61 -2.55
C THR A 156 5.62 17.55 -3.25
N PRO A 157 5.50 18.88 -3.08
CA PRO A 157 6.41 19.84 -3.73
C PRO A 157 7.86 19.75 -3.26
N ALA A 158 8.09 19.32 -2.02
CA ALA A 158 9.43 19.19 -1.43
C ALA A 158 10.01 17.78 -1.60
N GLY A 159 9.16 16.77 -1.83
CA GLY A 159 9.56 15.38 -2.01
C GLY A 159 10.32 15.14 -3.30
N PHE A 160 10.83 13.92 -3.46
CA PHE A 160 11.70 13.52 -4.57
C PHE A 160 11.09 13.84 -5.96
N ILE A 161 9.82 13.46 -6.21
CA ILE A 161 9.16 13.73 -7.49
C ILE A 161 8.92 15.22 -7.69
N GLY A 162 8.59 15.99 -6.63
CA GLY A 162 8.49 17.45 -6.70
C GLY A 162 9.80 18.12 -7.08
N GLN A 163 10.93 17.62 -6.58
CA GLN A 163 12.27 18.07 -6.98
C GLN A 163 12.55 17.73 -8.45
N MET A 164 12.18 16.53 -8.90
CA MET A 164 12.29 16.13 -10.31
C MET A 164 11.48 17.07 -11.22
N PHE A 165 10.25 17.44 -10.85
CA PHE A 165 9.45 18.41 -11.60
C PHE A 165 10.11 19.78 -11.65
N LYS A 166 10.73 20.25 -10.57
CA LYS A 166 11.47 21.52 -10.54
C LYS A 166 12.68 21.49 -11.47
N ILE A 167 13.42 20.37 -11.52
CA ILE A 167 14.55 20.22 -12.46
C ILE A 167 14.03 20.31 -13.90
N ILE A 168 13.00 19.53 -14.26
CA ILE A 168 12.43 19.58 -15.60
C ILE A 168 11.98 20.99 -15.98
N ALA A 169 11.28 21.69 -15.07
CA ALA A 169 10.76 23.04 -15.29
C ALA A 169 11.84 24.11 -15.52
N LYS A 170 13.10 23.87 -15.13
CA LYS A 170 14.22 24.77 -15.45
C LYS A 170 14.65 24.67 -16.93
N HIS A 171 14.42 23.54 -17.55
CA HIS A 171 14.88 23.24 -18.91
C HIS A 171 13.84 23.47 -19.99
N ILE A 172 12.54 23.39 -19.66
CA ILE A 172 11.45 23.52 -20.61
C ILE A 172 10.66 24.81 -20.38
N ALA A 173 10.03 25.31 -21.43
CA ALA A 173 9.16 26.48 -21.32
C ALA A 173 7.99 26.23 -20.36
N PRO A 174 7.56 27.24 -19.58
CA PRO A 174 6.41 27.10 -18.69
C PRO A 174 5.15 26.66 -19.45
N SER A 175 4.44 25.69 -18.89
CA SER A 175 3.20 25.17 -19.51
C SER A 175 2.00 26.09 -19.34
N GLY A 176 2.10 27.12 -18.51
CA GLY A 176 0.97 27.96 -18.08
C GLY A 176 0.07 27.31 -17.02
N MET A 177 0.37 26.08 -16.62
CA MET A 177 -0.37 25.35 -15.60
C MET A 177 0.22 25.53 -14.20
N PRO A 178 -0.60 25.45 -13.14
CA PRO A 178 -0.08 25.26 -11.78
C PRO A 178 0.76 23.98 -11.69
N SER A 179 1.78 23.99 -10.82
CA SER A 179 2.55 22.76 -10.58
C SER A 179 1.65 21.63 -10.09
N PRO A 180 1.69 20.44 -10.72
CA PRO A 180 0.93 19.27 -10.24
C PRO A 180 1.22 18.93 -8.77
N ALA A 181 2.46 19.13 -8.32
CA ALA A 181 2.86 18.88 -6.94
C ALA A 181 2.13 19.74 -5.89
N LEU A 182 1.44 20.81 -6.29
CA LEU A 182 0.59 21.59 -5.37
C LEU A 182 -0.61 20.78 -4.83
N TRP A 183 -0.96 19.66 -5.43
CA TRP A 183 -1.88 18.69 -4.84
C TRP A 183 -1.27 17.91 -3.66
N GLY A 184 0.04 17.96 -3.49
CA GLY A 184 0.76 17.42 -2.34
C GLY A 184 1.09 18.47 -1.27
N ASP A 185 0.57 19.69 -1.38
CA ASP A 185 0.69 20.74 -0.37
C ASP A 185 -0.61 20.84 0.45
N GLU A 186 -0.51 20.67 1.78
CA GLU A 186 -1.68 20.59 2.64
C GLU A 186 -2.55 21.84 2.61
N ALA A 187 -1.93 23.04 2.61
CA ALA A 187 -2.68 24.29 2.61
C ALA A 187 -3.47 24.45 1.31
N THR A 188 -2.84 24.13 0.18
CA THR A 188 -3.48 24.15 -1.15
C THR A 188 -4.62 23.14 -1.24
N VAL A 189 -4.46 21.92 -0.71
CA VAL A 189 -5.53 20.91 -0.73
C VAL A 189 -6.70 21.34 0.13
N ARG A 190 -6.46 21.93 1.31
CA ARG A 190 -7.52 22.47 2.17
C ARG A 190 -8.30 23.60 1.48
N ASP A 191 -7.63 24.46 0.73
CA ASP A 191 -8.29 25.52 -0.04
C ASP A 191 -9.14 24.95 -1.18
N ARG A 192 -8.65 23.95 -1.92
CA ARG A 192 -9.38 23.29 -3.02
C ARG A 192 -10.62 22.56 -2.54
N PHE A 193 -10.55 21.90 -1.38
CA PHE A 193 -11.64 21.16 -0.76
C PHE A 193 -12.34 21.94 0.36
N ARG A 194 -12.33 23.27 0.33
CA ARG A 194 -12.99 24.11 1.35
C ARG A 194 -14.51 24.04 1.36
N ASN A 195 -15.12 23.61 0.25
CA ASN A 195 -16.58 23.52 0.09
C ASN A 195 -17.01 22.08 -0.17
N GLY A 196 -18.15 21.67 0.37
CA GLY A 196 -18.77 20.37 0.10
C GLY A 196 -18.08 19.18 0.76
N ILE A 197 -17.22 19.41 1.77
CA ILE A 197 -16.44 18.37 2.46
C ILE A 197 -16.67 18.48 3.98
N ALA A 198 -17.19 17.39 4.57
CA ALA A 198 -17.41 17.26 6.01
C ALA A 198 -16.11 16.99 6.77
N THR A 199 -15.25 16.11 6.25
CA THR A 199 -13.97 15.78 6.88
C THR A 199 -12.86 15.72 5.83
N LEU A 200 -11.67 16.17 6.21
CA LEU A 200 -10.48 16.13 5.36
C LEU A 200 -9.28 15.68 6.18
N LYS A 201 -8.82 14.47 5.90
CA LYS A 201 -7.60 13.89 6.49
C LYS A 201 -6.48 13.94 5.46
N LEU A 202 -5.37 14.56 5.83
CA LEU A 202 -4.15 14.70 5.04
C LEU A 202 -3.03 13.96 5.76
N THR A 203 -2.38 13.02 5.06
CA THR A 203 -1.35 12.17 5.68
C THR A 203 -0.15 12.07 4.74
N PRO A 204 1.02 12.61 5.11
CA PRO A 204 2.25 12.36 4.37
C PRO A 204 2.61 10.87 4.40
N ARG A 205 3.01 10.36 3.23
CA ARG A 205 3.39 8.95 3.02
C ARG A 205 4.64 8.87 2.16
N ALA A 206 5.37 7.78 2.28
CA ALA A 206 6.48 7.45 1.40
C ALA A 206 6.07 6.35 0.41
N TYR A 207 6.32 6.59 -0.86
CA TYR A 207 6.20 5.63 -1.94
C TYR A 207 7.59 5.07 -2.28
N ARG A 208 7.74 3.76 -2.37
CA ARG A 208 9.02 3.13 -2.69
C ARG A 208 9.16 2.96 -4.20
N LEU A 209 10.04 3.76 -4.80
CA LEU A 209 10.46 3.61 -6.18
C LEU A 209 11.65 2.65 -6.23
N GLU A 210 11.41 1.42 -6.65
CA GLU A 210 12.40 0.33 -6.64
C GLU A 210 12.64 -0.18 -8.06
N TYR A 211 13.88 -0.08 -8.53
CA TYR A 211 14.28 -0.48 -9.88
C TYR A 211 15.49 -1.41 -9.84
N PRO A 212 15.51 -2.50 -10.66
CA PRO A 212 16.60 -3.46 -10.70
C PRO A 212 17.79 -2.98 -11.55
N PHE A 213 18.00 -1.67 -11.67
CA PHE A 213 19.06 -1.05 -12.44
C PHE A 213 19.52 0.27 -11.79
N PRO A 214 20.73 0.78 -12.12
CA PRO A 214 21.32 1.95 -11.50
C PRO A 214 20.60 3.26 -11.85
N PRO A 215 20.85 4.37 -11.09
CA PRO A 215 20.18 5.66 -11.27
C PRO A 215 20.19 6.25 -12.68
N ASP A 216 21.28 6.10 -13.41
CA ASP A 216 21.38 6.61 -14.78
C ASP A 216 20.50 5.82 -15.76
N ALA A 217 20.37 4.52 -15.56
CA ALA A 217 19.45 3.67 -16.32
C ALA A 217 17.99 3.95 -15.92
N VAL A 218 17.70 4.32 -14.67
CA VAL A 218 16.36 4.81 -14.29
C VAL A 218 15.98 6.06 -15.06
N VAL A 219 16.88 7.02 -15.23
CA VAL A 219 16.60 8.24 -16.03
C VAL A 219 16.28 7.88 -17.49
N GLU A 220 17.01 6.96 -18.09
CA GLU A 220 16.70 6.50 -19.47
C GLU A 220 15.39 5.73 -19.54
N PHE A 221 15.08 4.92 -18.52
CA PHE A 221 13.80 4.24 -18.39
C PHE A 221 12.62 5.23 -18.37
N PHE A 222 12.72 6.29 -17.55
CA PHE A 222 11.73 7.37 -17.52
C PHE A 222 11.64 8.12 -18.85
N ARG A 223 12.79 8.42 -19.47
CA ARG A 223 12.85 9.07 -20.77
C ARG A 223 12.10 8.30 -21.86
N MET A 224 12.19 6.98 -21.85
CA MET A 224 11.54 6.13 -22.85
C MET A 224 10.06 5.86 -22.57
N ASN A 225 9.68 5.73 -21.30
CA ASN A 225 8.37 5.16 -20.94
C ASN A 225 7.42 6.17 -20.28
N TYR A 226 7.92 7.25 -19.69
CA TYR A 226 7.10 8.25 -19.01
C TYR A 226 6.87 9.46 -19.92
N GLY A 227 5.67 9.59 -20.47
CA GLY A 227 5.32 10.56 -21.51
C GLY A 227 5.77 12.00 -21.25
N PRO A 228 5.55 12.59 -20.04
CA PRO A 228 6.05 13.91 -19.73
C PRO A 228 7.59 14.03 -19.85
N MET A 229 8.33 13.02 -19.45
CA MET A 229 9.80 13.01 -19.58
C MET A 229 10.23 12.86 -21.03
N THR A 230 9.59 11.96 -21.78
CA THR A 230 9.84 11.77 -23.22
C THR A 230 9.67 13.08 -23.97
N ARG A 231 8.59 13.82 -23.67
CA ARG A 231 8.30 15.13 -24.28
C ARG A 231 9.30 16.21 -23.86
N ALA A 232 9.68 16.24 -22.57
CA ALA A 232 10.67 17.19 -22.08
C ALA A 232 12.00 17.02 -22.83
N PHE A 233 12.52 15.79 -22.94
CA PHE A 233 13.75 15.54 -23.70
C PHE A 233 13.61 15.87 -25.19
N ALA A 234 12.49 15.53 -25.82
CA ALA A 234 12.26 15.83 -27.23
C ALA A 234 12.18 17.32 -27.57
N SER A 235 11.84 18.16 -26.59
CA SER A 235 11.77 19.63 -26.78
C SER A 235 13.12 20.33 -26.70
N LEU A 236 14.19 19.63 -26.32
CA LEU A 236 15.52 20.19 -26.06
C LEU A 236 16.51 19.82 -27.16
N ASP A 237 17.47 20.73 -27.41
CA ASP A 237 18.64 20.42 -28.21
C ASP A 237 19.59 19.43 -27.51
N THR A 238 20.62 18.98 -28.19
CA THR A 238 21.58 17.99 -27.67
C THR A 238 22.22 18.43 -26.36
N ASN A 239 22.53 19.72 -26.18
CA ASN A 239 23.16 20.23 -24.97
C ASN A 239 22.15 20.32 -23.81
N GLY A 240 20.93 20.78 -24.08
CA GLY A 240 19.82 20.79 -23.12
C GLY A 240 19.48 19.37 -22.63
N GLN A 241 19.44 18.38 -23.54
CA GLN A 241 19.22 16.98 -23.19
C GLN A 241 20.32 16.44 -22.26
N LYS A 242 21.59 16.73 -22.55
CA LYS A 242 22.72 16.33 -21.68
C LYS A 242 22.64 16.97 -20.31
N SER A 243 22.32 18.28 -20.25
CA SER A 243 22.19 19.01 -19.00
C SER A 243 21.05 18.47 -18.15
N LEU A 244 19.85 18.32 -18.71
CA LEU A 244 18.69 17.75 -18.03
C LEU A 244 18.99 16.32 -17.52
N ARG A 245 19.58 15.48 -18.36
CA ARG A 245 19.98 14.13 -17.97
C ARG A 245 20.93 14.14 -16.77
N SER A 246 21.95 14.96 -16.81
CA SER A 246 22.96 15.01 -15.72
C SER A 246 22.34 15.47 -14.39
N GLU A 247 21.46 16.47 -14.40
CA GLU A 247 20.76 16.91 -13.19
C GLU A 247 19.82 15.82 -12.64
N LEU A 248 19.10 15.12 -13.51
CA LEU A 248 18.23 14.02 -13.11
C LEU A 248 19.02 12.82 -12.55
N VAL A 249 20.11 12.41 -13.22
CA VAL A 249 20.96 11.31 -12.71
C VAL A 249 21.51 11.66 -11.34
N ARG A 250 21.96 12.90 -11.14
CA ARG A 250 22.43 13.36 -9.83
C ARG A 250 21.32 13.27 -8.78
N LEU A 251 20.10 13.75 -9.07
CA LEU A 251 18.96 13.67 -8.14
C LEU A 251 18.68 12.23 -7.74
N TRP A 252 18.61 11.30 -8.72
CA TRP A 252 18.38 9.88 -8.45
C TRP A 252 19.50 9.25 -7.63
N ALA A 253 20.77 9.59 -7.92
CA ALA A 253 21.92 9.06 -7.20
C ALA A 253 21.98 9.57 -5.75
N GLU A 254 21.71 10.86 -5.52
CA GLU A 254 21.71 11.47 -4.18
C GLU A 254 20.63 10.90 -3.26
N HIS A 255 19.50 10.45 -3.82
CA HIS A 255 18.39 9.88 -3.05
C HIS A 255 18.37 8.34 -3.06
N ASN A 256 19.26 7.69 -3.81
CA ASN A 256 19.34 6.23 -3.85
C ASN A 256 19.85 5.66 -2.53
N THR A 257 19.08 4.79 -1.92
CA THR A 257 19.43 4.08 -0.68
C THR A 257 19.75 2.60 -0.89
N ALA A 258 19.65 2.11 -2.14
CA ALA A 258 20.00 0.73 -2.47
C ALA A 258 21.52 0.55 -2.55
N ALA A 259 21.98 -0.67 -2.29
CA ALA A 259 23.36 -1.09 -2.52
C ALA A 259 23.55 -1.69 -3.92
N GLY A 260 24.74 -1.53 -4.51
CA GLY A 260 25.08 -2.09 -5.83
C GLY A 260 24.40 -1.36 -6.99
N ASP A 261 24.15 -2.10 -8.08
CA ASP A 261 23.64 -1.57 -9.35
C ASP A 261 22.11 -1.53 -9.41
N THR A 262 21.47 -1.18 -8.28
CA THR A 262 20.00 -1.05 -8.19
C THR A 262 19.63 0.34 -7.64
N THR A 263 18.35 0.70 -7.75
CA THR A 263 17.86 1.99 -7.27
C THR A 263 16.66 1.79 -6.36
N LEU A 264 16.73 2.38 -5.16
CA LEU A 264 15.63 2.49 -4.21
C LEU A 264 15.55 3.92 -3.71
N VAL A 265 14.47 4.60 -4.04
CA VAL A 265 14.19 5.98 -3.61
C VAL A 265 12.85 6.04 -2.90
N ALA A 266 12.82 6.71 -1.76
CA ALA A 266 11.57 7.06 -1.08
C ALA A 266 11.02 8.37 -1.66
N ALA A 267 9.89 8.28 -2.35
CA ALA A 267 9.19 9.44 -2.92
C ALA A 267 8.00 9.81 -2.02
N GLU A 268 8.03 11.01 -1.46
CA GLU A 268 6.96 11.48 -0.58
C GLU A 268 5.73 11.88 -1.39
N TYR A 269 4.56 11.46 -0.89
CA TYR A 269 3.26 11.90 -1.39
C TYR A 269 2.31 12.26 -0.24
N LEU A 270 1.32 13.08 -0.54
CA LEU A 270 0.23 13.40 0.36
C LEU A 270 -0.96 12.48 0.04
N GLU A 271 -1.35 11.65 1.00
CA GLU A 271 -2.59 10.89 0.96
C GLU A 271 -3.71 11.80 1.47
N VAL A 272 -4.67 12.06 0.59
CA VAL A 272 -5.84 12.88 0.85
C VAL A 272 -7.04 11.96 0.97
N VAL A 273 -7.74 12.00 2.10
CA VAL A 273 -9.02 11.30 2.29
C VAL A 273 -10.03 12.30 2.79
N ALA A 274 -11.04 12.57 1.98
CA ALA A 274 -12.13 13.47 2.28
C ALA A 274 -13.46 12.72 2.31
N THR A 275 -14.38 13.15 3.19
CA THR A 275 -15.78 12.72 3.15
C THR A 275 -16.62 13.87 2.64
N ARG A 276 -17.43 13.63 1.60
CA ARG A 276 -18.36 14.65 1.08
C ARG A 276 -19.42 15.02 2.12
N ASP A 277 -19.75 16.30 2.22
CA ASP A 277 -20.90 16.77 3.03
C ASP A 277 -22.19 16.05 2.62
N GLY A 278 -23.02 15.72 3.59
CA GLY A 278 -24.36 15.21 3.38
C GLY A 278 -25.38 16.15 3.97
N ASP A 279 -26.53 16.31 3.32
CA ASP A 279 -27.70 16.84 4.00
C ASP A 279 -28.06 15.88 5.14
N ALA A 280 -28.36 16.41 6.32
CA ALA A 280 -28.58 15.65 7.57
C ALA A 280 -29.77 14.67 7.52
N GLN A 281 -30.43 14.49 6.38
CA GLN A 281 -31.63 13.66 6.20
C GLN A 281 -31.42 12.41 5.30
N ASP A 282 -30.34 12.30 4.51
CA ASP A 282 -30.08 11.16 3.61
C ASP A 282 -28.72 10.48 3.80
N ALA A 283 -27.95 10.85 4.79
CA ALA A 283 -26.78 10.11 5.16
C ALA A 283 -27.21 8.87 5.98
N PRO A 284 -26.90 7.63 5.56
CA PRO A 284 -26.37 6.69 6.53
C PRO A 284 -25.12 7.38 7.02
N GLY A 285 -25.18 7.97 8.23
CA GLY A 285 -24.10 8.74 8.81
C GLY A 285 -22.78 8.01 8.63
N PRO A 286 -21.64 8.73 8.63
CA PRO A 286 -20.43 8.10 9.08
C PRO A 286 -20.86 7.48 10.40
N HIS A 287 -20.85 6.16 10.47
CA HIS A 287 -20.93 5.48 11.74
C HIS A 287 -19.74 6.02 12.51
N LEU A 288 -19.92 7.21 13.12
CA LEU A 288 -19.35 7.51 14.40
C LEU A 288 -19.89 6.40 15.28
N LEU A 289 -19.12 5.32 15.29
CA LEU A 289 -19.29 4.17 16.11
C LEU A 289 -19.60 4.67 17.53
N LYS A 290 -20.88 4.75 17.88
CA LYS A 290 -21.24 4.11 19.12
C LYS A 290 -20.56 2.76 19.02
N LYS A 291 -19.77 2.39 20.03
CA LYS A 291 -19.16 1.08 20.20
C LYS A 291 -20.17 -0.05 19.96
N GLU A 292 -20.61 -0.22 18.72
CA GLU A 292 -21.10 -1.47 18.20
C GLU A 292 -19.87 -2.25 17.83
N LYS A 293 -19.81 -3.47 18.29
CA LYS A 293 -18.73 -4.43 18.06
C LYS A 293 -18.16 -4.21 16.65
N ALA A 294 -16.93 -3.72 16.55
CA ALA A 294 -16.24 -3.47 15.29
C ALA A 294 -16.44 -4.68 14.37
N ALA A 295 -16.80 -4.45 13.12
CA ALA A 295 -16.85 -5.52 12.12
C ALA A 295 -15.49 -6.19 12.12
N ALA A 296 -15.46 -7.52 12.26
CA ALA A 296 -14.24 -8.29 12.35
C ALA A 296 -13.32 -7.94 11.16
N SER A 297 -12.08 -7.53 11.45
CA SER A 297 -11.10 -7.19 10.43
C SER A 297 -10.86 -8.38 9.50
N ARG A 298 -11.02 -8.19 8.19
CA ARG A 298 -10.68 -9.23 7.21
C ARG A 298 -9.20 -9.61 7.27
N ARG A 299 -8.31 -8.63 7.54
CA ARG A 299 -6.88 -8.86 7.71
C ARG A 299 -6.61 -9.75 8.93
N ALA A 300 -7.25 -9.42 10.04
CA ALA A 300 -7.19 -10.23 11.26
C ALA A 300 -7.70 -11.64 11.02
N GLY A 301 -8.81 -11.80 10.28
CA GLY A 301 -9.32 -13.12 9.87
C GLY A 301 -8.31 -13.93 9.08
N LEU A 302 -7.68 -13.32 8.06
CA LEU A 302 -6.67 -13.99 7.22
C LEU A 302 -5.40 -14.36 8.00
N LEU A 303 -4.95 -13.53 8.95
CA LEU A 303 -3.82 -13.85 9.82
C LEU A 303 -4.15 -15.02 10.74
N ALA A 304 -5.32 -15.01 11.35
CA ALA A 304 -5.82 -16.07 12.21
C ALA A 304 -5.92 -17.41 11.45
N ASP A 305 -6.50 -17.41 10.25
CA ASP A 305 -6.60 -18.60 9.40
C ASP A 305 -5.22 -19.18 9.06
N ARG A 306 -4.22 -18.33 8.82
CA ARG A 306 -2.84 -18.79 8.56
C ARG A 306 -2.14 -19.36 9.79
N ILE A 307 -2.43 -18.83 10.99
CA ILE A 307 -1.96 -19.41 12.25
C ILE A 307 -2.51 -20.84 12.39
N GLU A 308 -3.84 -21.00 12.22
CA GLU A 308 -4.49 -22.33 12.31
C GLU A 308 -3.98 -23.29 11.23
N GLN A 309 -3.81 -22.82 9.99
CA GLN A 309 -3.25 -23.63 8.90
C GLN A 309 -1.82 -24.11 9.19
N GLY A 310 -0.97 -23.23 9.71
CA GLY A 310 0.40 -23.58 10.09
C GLY A 310 0.44 -24.62 11.20
N ALA A 311 -0.36 -24.43 12.25
CA ALA A 311 -0.47 -25.36 13.36
C ALA A 311 -1.07 -26.71 12.94
N ALA A 312 -2.12 -26.71 12.11
CA ALA A 312 -2.72 -27.90 11.55
C ALA A 312 -1.73 -28.69 10.66
N GLY A 313 -0.94 -27.99 9.84
CA GLY A 313 0.11 -28.59 9.03
C GLY A 313 1.20 -29.24 9.87
N LEU A 314 1.64 -28.56 10.94
CA LEU A 314 2.60 -29.13 11.90
C LEU A 314 2.03 -30.32 12.63
N ALA A 315 0.78 -30.26 13.11
CA ALA A 315 0.10 -31.34 13.80
C ALA A 315 -0.04 -32.58 12.91
N ALA A 316 -0.57 -32.39 11.70
CA ALA A 316 -0.75 -33.49 10.73
C ALA A 316 0.57 -34.19 10.39
N PHE A 317 1.65 -33.41 10.22
CA PHE A 317 2.97 -34.00 9.99
C PHE A 317 3.50 -34.73 11.23
N ALA A 318 3.37 -34.14 12.42
CA ALA A 318 3.84 -34.71 13.67
C ALA A 318 3.09 -36.03 14.02
N GLU A 319 1.82 -36.20 13.61
CA GLU A 319 1.08 -37.44 13.73
C GLU A 319 1.72 -38.60 12.95
N THR A 320 2.37 -38.30 11.83
CA THR A 320 3.03 -39.34 11.00
C THR A 320 4.37 -39.81 11.55
N LEU A 321 4.94 -39.10 12.53
CA LEU A 321 6.24 -39.47 13.11
C LEU A 321 6.14 -40.76 13.92
N SER A 322 7.10 -41.66 13.77
CA SER A 322 7.29 -42.80 14.68
C SER A 322 7.79 -42.29 16.05
N GLU A 323 7.72 -43.16 17.09
CA GLU A 323 8.25 -42.84 18.42
C GLU A 323 9.77 -42.61 18.40
N ALA A 324 10.48 -43.27 17.51
CA ALA A 324 11.92 -43.09 17.31
C ALA A 324 12.17 -41.71 16.70
N GLU A 325 11.45 -41.30 15.64
CA GLU A 325 11.56 -39.97 15.03
C GLU A 325 11.13 -38.87 16.01
N TRP A 326 10.06 -39.09 16.79
CA TRP A 326 9.60 -38.16 17.83
C TRP A 326 10.71 -37.81 18.85
N SER A 327 11.54 -38.78 19.18
CA SER A 327 12.65 -38.66 20.13
C SER A 327 13.98 -38.22 19.46
N THR A 328 14.01 -38.10 18.15
CA THR A 328 15.22 -37.74 17.40
C THR A 328 15.49 -36.21 17.49
N PRO A 329 16.75 -35.79 17.71
CA PRO A 329 17.14 -34.38 17.64
C PRO A 329 16.87 -33.75 16.26
N VAL A 330 16.45 -32.46 16.24
CA VAL A 330 16.15 -31.76 14.99
C VAL A 330 17.41 -31.48 14.16
N SER A 331 18.56 -31.27 14.79
CA SER A 331 19.85 -31.08 14.10
C SER A 331 21.02 -31.32 15.04
N GLU A 332 22.25 -31.32 14.50
CA GLU A 332 23.47 -31.39 15.30
C GLU A 332 23.64 -30.18 16.24
N THR A 333 23.16 -29.01 15.82
CA THR A 333 23.25 -27.75 16.59
C THR A 333 22.04 -27.52 17.49
N ASP A 334 20.88 -28.07 17.15
CA ASP A 334 19.68 -28.05 17.99
C ASP A 334 19.32 -29.48 18.41
N ARG A 335 19.82 -29.89 19.55
CA ARG A 335 19.67 -31.27 20.07
C ARG A 335 18.31 -31.54 20.69
N ARG A 336 17.38 -30.60 20.67
CA ARG A 336 16.02 -30.83 21.17
C ARG A 336 15.32 -31.89 20.31
N PRO A 337 14.68 -32.88 20.92
CA PRO A 337 13.84 -33.84 20.20
C PRO A 337 12.72 -33.18 19.40
N MET A 338 12.32 -33.78 18.29
CA MET A 338 11.24 -33.23 17.45
C MET A 338 9.96 -33.02 18.24
N GLY A 339 9.63 -33.91 19.17
CA GLY A 339 8.49 -33.75 20.05
C GLY A 339 8.56 -32.55 20.97
N VAL A 340 9.75 -32.23 21.48
CA VAL A 340 9.99 -31.04 22.29
C VAL A 340 9.82 -29.78 21.44
N ILE A 341 10.23 -29.80 20.17
CA ILE A 341 10.02 -28.68 19.25
C ILE A 341 8.52 -28.45 18.95
N VAL A 342 7.75 -29.54 18.73
CA VAL A 342 6.30 -29.42 18.53
C VAL A 342 5.64 -28.82 19.77
N ASN A 343 6.01 -29.29 20.96
CA ASN A 343 5.49 -28.76 22.21
C ASN A 343 5.94 -27.30 22.46
N HIS A 344 7.17 -26.95 22.10
CA HIS A 344 7.66 -25.57 22.17
C HIS A 344 6.79 -24.63 21.34
N VAL A 345 6.51 -24.96 20.06
CA VAL A 345 5.62 -24.14 19.22
C VAL A 345 4.25 -23.96 19.88
N ALA A 346 3.69 -25.05 20.43
CA ALA A 346 2.42 -25.02 21.14
C ALA A 346 2.43 -24.07 22.36
N SER A 347 3.51 -24.11 23.14
CA SER A 347 3.67 -23.32 24.38
C SER A 347 3.92 -21.84 24.12
N MET A 348 4.47 -21.49 22.95
CA MET A 348 4.81 -20.09 22.64
C MET A 348 3.62 -19.25 22.20
N TYR A 349 2.57 -19.83 21.63
CA TYR A 349 1.40 -19.08 21.15
C TYR A 349 0.83 -18.09 22.16
N PRO A 350 0.55 -18.46 23.42
CA PRO A 350 0.02 -17.49 24.39
C PRO A 350 0.96 -16.30 24.63
N ILE A 351 2.27 -16.56 24.72
CA ILE A 351 3.28 -15.51 24.97
C ILE A 351 3.36 -14.55 23.78
N GLU A 352 3.39 -15.08 22.56
CA GLU A 352 3.49 -14.29 21.33
C GLU A 352 2.24 -13.44 21.11
N ILE A 353 1.07 -13.96 21.46
CA ILE A 353 -0.20 -13.23 21.35
C ILE A 353 -0.32 -12.16 22.44
N ASP A 354 0.18 -12.39 23.66
CA ASP A 354 0.20 -11.37 24.70
C ASP A 354 1.11 -10.21 24.32
N VAL A 355 2.25 -10.47 23.69
CA VAL A 355 3.13 -9.46 23.12
C VAL A 355 2.40 -8.67 22.02
N ALA A 356 1.73 -9.36 21.09
CA ALA A 356 0.97 -8.73 20.02
C ALA A 356 -0.15 -7.83 20.59
N ARG A 357 -0.86 -8.28 21.64
CA ARG A 357 -1.90 -7.48 22.33
C ARG A 357 -1.32 -6.24 23.03
N ALA A 358 -0.12 -6.34 23.62
CA ALA A 358 0.54 -5.20 24.21
C ALA A 358 0.82 -4.11 23.15
N VAL A 359 1.35 -4.50 21.99
CA VAL A 359 1.58 -3.60 20.86
C VAL A 359 0.27 -3.04 20.30
N ALA A 360 -0.78 -3.86 20.18
CA ALA A 360 -2.12 -3.43 19.76
C ALA A 360 -2.72 -2.36 20.68
N GLY A 361 -2.41 -2.45 21.97
CA GLY A 361 -2.76 -1.43 22.96
C GLY A 361 -1.82 -0.23 23.01
N GLY A 362 -0.86 -0.09 22.09
CA GLY A 362 0.13 1.00 22.06
C GLY A 362 1.20 0.91 23.14
N LYS A 363 1.33 -0.23 23.83
CA LYS A 363 2.32 -0.40 24.90
C LYS A 363 3.66 -0.84 24.31
N ALA A 364 4.74 -0.13 24.72
CA ALA A 364 6.09 -0.55 24.41
C ALA A 364 6.41 -1.91 25.04
N VAL A 365 7.07 -2.78 24.31
CA VAL A 365 7.62 -4.07 24.78
C VAL A 365 9.12 -3.88 24.94
N THR A 366 9.57 -3.48 26.13
CA THR A 366 10.97 -3.07 26.38
C THR A 366 11.76 -4.09 27.15
N ASP A 367 11.10 -5.01 27.84
CA ASP A 367 11.72 -5.87 28.86
C ASP A 367 12.03 -7.29 28.33
N VAL A 368 11.88 -7.53 27.01
CA VAL A 368 12.18 -8.80 26.36
C VAL A 368 13.52 -8.70 25.65
N SER A 369 14.48 -9.52 26.05
CA SER A 369 15.76 -9.66 25.35
C SER A 369 15.89 -11.03 24.68
N TRP A 370 16.77 -11.16 23.68
CA TRP A 370 17.07 -12.45 23.06
C TRP A 370 17.62 -13.47 24.06
N ASP A 371 18.34 -13.02 25.10
CA ASP A 371 18.82 -13.88 26.18
C ASP A 371 17.67 -14.39 27.04
N ALA A 372 16.67 -13.54 27.36
CA ALA A 372 15.46 -13.96 28.08
C ALA A 372 14.65 -14.97 27.24
N VAL A 373 14.51 -14.75 25.95
CA VAL A 373 13.88 -15.72 25.02
C VAL A 373 14.62 -17.05 25.01
N ALA A 374 15.97 -17.00 24.95
CA ALA A 374 16.79 -18.22 25.00
C ALA A 374 16.61 -18.98 26.31
N GLN A 375 16.52 -18.30 27.46
CA GLN A 375 16.29 -18.90 28.76
C GLN A 375 14.88 -19.57 28.84
N ILE A 376 13.82 -18.86 28.39
CA ILE A 376 12.47 -19.42 28.32
C ILE A 376 12.45 -20.69 27.46
N ASN A 377 13.12 -20.65 26.31
CA ASN A 377 13.21 -21.79 25.40
C ASN A 377 13.96 -22.99 26.02
N ALA A 378 15.04 -22.72 26.75
CA ALA A 378 15.82 -23.77 27.43
C ALA A 378 15.02 -24.38 28.59
N GLN A 379 14.35 -23.55 29.39
CA GLN A 379 13.49 -24.01 30.47
C GLN A 379 12.31 -24.85 29.95
N ASN A 380 11.61 -24.37 28.92
CA ASN A 380 10.51 -25.11 28.29
C ASN A 380 10.99 -26.47 27.75
N ALA A 381 12.16 -26.53 27.13
CA ALA A 381 12.72 -27.77 26.65
C ALA A 381 13.07 -28.76 27.77
N GLN A 382 13.55 -28.28 28.90
CA GLN A 382 13.87 -29.10 30.06
C GLN A 382 12.60 -29.65 30.74
N GLU A 383 11.61 -28.79 30.96
CA GLU A 383 10.33 -29.16 31.60
C GLU A 383 9.53 -30.17 30.76
N ASN A 384 9.67 -30.08 29.44
CA ASN A 384 8.91 -30.93 28.50
C ASN A 384 9.75 -32.01 27.80
N ALA A 385 10.90 -32.37 28.37
CA ALA A 385 11.81 -33.33 27.76
C ALA A 385 11.17 -34.72 27.50
N ALA A 386 10.16 -35.07 28.26
CA ALA A 386 9.42 -36.34 28.15
C ALA A 386 7.97 -36.17 27.65
N VAL A 387 7.67 -35.06 26.94
CA VAL A 387 6.32 -34.79 26.45
C VAL A 387 5.85 -35.86 25.49
N THR A 388 4.65 -36.39 25.73
CA THR A 388 4.02 -37.33 24.83
C THR A 388 3.48 -36.64 23.58
N LYS A 389 3.42 -37.39 22.47
CA LYS A 389 2.88 -36.90 21.21
C LYS A 389 1.44 -36.41 21.38
N ALA A 390 0.60 -37.17 22.07
CA ALA A 390 -0.78 -36.79 22.33
C ALA A 390 -0.92 -35.47 23.07
N ALA A 391 -0.15 -35.26 24.15
CA ALA A 391 -0.17 -34.03 24.94
C ALA A 391 0.31 -32.83 24.15
N ALA A 392 1.41 -32.96 23.38
CA ALA A 392 1.94 -31.89 22.58
C ALA A 392 0.97 -31.46 21.45
N LEU A 393 0.32 -32.44 20.79
CA LEU A 393 -0.65 -32.16 19.72
C LEU A 393 -1.94 -31.53 20.25
N GLU A 394 -2.42 -31.98 21.41
CA GLU A 394 -3.57 -31.36 22.08
C GLU A 394 -3.28 -29.90 22.45
N LEU A 395 -2.11 -29.66 23.05
CA LEU A 395 -1.67 -28.32 23.40
C LEU A 395 -1.54 -27.43 22.14
N LEU A 396 -0.96 -27.94 21.06
CA LEU A 396 -0.78 -27.23 19.80
C LEU A 396 -2.12 -26.79 19.21
N ARG A 397 -3.09 -27.71 19.13
CA ARG A 397 -4.43 -27.42 18.60
C ARG A 397 -5.17 -26.38 19.44
N ARG A 398 -5.16 -26.54 20.75
CA ARG A 398 -5.83 -25.63 21.69
C ARG A 398 -5.21 -24.23 21.60
N ASN A 399 -3.91 -24.13 21.81
CA ASN A 399 -3.26 -22.81 21.91
C ASN A 399 -3.24 -22.07 20.56
N SER A 400 -3.12 -22.78 19.43
CA SER A 400 -3.24 -22.14 18.10
C SER A 400 -4.66 -21.64 17.80
N HIS A 401 -5.69 -22.39 18.23
CA HIS A 401 -7.08 -21.96 18.11
C HIS A 401 -7.35 -20.70 18.96
N ASP A 402 -6.90 -20.72 20.23
CA ASP A 402 -7.06 -19.58 21.14
C ASP A 402 -6.30 -18.34 20.61
N ALA A 403 -5.08 -18.53 20.12
CA ALA A 403 -4.30 -17.47 19.46
C ALA A 403 -5.02 -16.89 18.25
N ALA A 404 -5.53 -17.74 17.36
CA ALA A 404 -6.30 -17.33 16.20
C ALA A 404 -7.58 -16.58 16.58
N ALA A 405 -8.28 -17.01 17.64
CA ALA A 405 -9.47 -16.32 18.13
C ALA A 405 -9.16 -14.89 18.61
N VAL A 406 -8.04 -14.70 19.33
CA VAL A 406 -7.58 -13.37 19.74
C VAL A 406 -7.23 -12.51 18.54
N VAL A 407 -6.48 -13.04 17.58
CA VAL A 407 -6.10 -12.30 16.36
C VAL A 407 -7.34 -11.92 15.55
N ARG A 408 -8.32 -12.82 15.39
CA ARG A 408 -9.59 -12.54 14.68
C ARG A 408 -10.39 -11.41 15.30
N ALA A 409 -10.22 -11.16 16.59
CA ALA A 409 -10.92 -10.08 17.29
C ALA A 409 -10.27 -8.70 17.13
N LEU A 410 -9.05 -8.61 16.58
CA LEU A 410 -8.36 -7.35 16.36
C LEU A 410 -9.00 -6.56 15.21
N THR A 411 -9.02 -5.25 15.38
CA THR A 411 -9.40 -4.29 14.35
C THR A 411 -8.22 -3.96 13.43
N ASP A 412 -8.47 -3.35 12.28
CA ASP A 412 -7.41 -2.87 11.40
C ASP A 412 -6.54 -1.79 12.07
N ASP A 413 -7.14 -0.91 12.88
CA ASP A 413 -6.40 0.10 13.65
C ASP A 413 -5.45 -0.55 14.67
N GLU A 414 -5.91 -1.60 15.38
CA GLU A 414 -5.08 -2.37 16.31
C GLU A 414 -3.96 -3.14 15.58
N LEU A 415 -4.21 -3.66 14.38
CA LEU A 415 -3.18 -4.29 13.54
C LEU A 415 -2.12 -3.30 13.06
N ASP A 416 -2.51 -2.07 12.76
CA ASP A 416 -1.62 -0.98 12.30
C ASP A 416 -0.97 -0.24 13.48
N GLN A 417 -1.45 -0.44 14.72
CA GLN A 417 -0.85 0.15 15.90
C GLN A 417 0.60 -0.31 16.05
N ALA A 418 1.52 0.66 16.17
CA ALA A 418 2.94 0.40 16.35
C ALA A 418 3.40 0.85 17.75
N ALA A 419 4.31 0.08 18.34
CA ALA A 419 4.96 0.43 19.61
C ALA A 419 6.44 -0.02 19.59
N PRO A 420 7.31 0.61 20.39
CA PRO A 420 8.71 0.18 20.54
C PRO A 420 8.82 -1.29 20.93
N PHE A 421 9.64 -2.04 20.23
CA PHE A 421 9.79 -3.48 20.42
C PHE A 421 11.28 -3.85 20.60
N SER A 422 11.61 -4.35 21.80
CA SER A 422 13.01 -4.57 22.19
C SER A 422 13.73 -5.61 21.34
N LEU A 423 13.06 -6.68 20.88
CA LEU A 423 13.64 -7.69 20.00
C LEU A 423 14.00 -7.15 18.60
N SER A 424 13.49 -5.98 18.25
CA SER A 424 13.83 -5.22 17.04
C SER A 424 14.64 -3.96 17.36
N PHE A 425 15.48 -4.03 18.38
CA PHE A 425 16.37 -2.94 18.82
C PHE A 425 15.61 -1.65 19.20
N GLY A 426 14.40 -1.77 19.71
CA GLY A 426 13.55 -0.64 20.10
C GLY A 426 12.85 0.07 18.92
N ALA A 427 12.99 -0.44 17.69
CA ALA A 427 12.23 0.08 16.56
C ALA A 427 10.72 -0.13 16.78
N PRO A 428 9.85 0.82 16.39
CA PRO A 428 8.41 0.64 16.48
C PRO A 428 7.95 -0.40 15.46
N MET A 429 7.40 -1.52 15.96
CA MET A 429 6.83 -2.60 15.14
C MET A 429 5.30 -2.54 15.21
N THR A 430 4.63 -2.78 14.09
CA THR A 430 3.17 -2.90 14.06
C THR A 430 2.73 -4.21 14.69
N THR A 431 1.54 -4.23 15.24
CA THR A 431 0.91 -5.47 15.75
C THR A 431 0.87 -6.55 14.69
N GLN A 432 0.51 -6.21 13.45
CA GLN A 432 0.50 -7.16 12.35
C GLN A 432 1.88 -7.78 12.13
N PHE A 433 2.96 -6.97 12.09
CA PHE A 433 4.32 -7.49 11.94
C PHE A 433 4.68 -8.46 13.06
N VAL A 434 4.36 -8.12 14.31
CA VAL A 434 4.63 -9.00 15.46
C VAL A 434 3.90 -10.33 15.33
N ILE A 435 2.64 -10.34 14.90
CA ILE A 435 1.87 -11.55 14.66
C ILE A 435 2.50 -12.38 13.53
N GLU A 436 2.89 -11.75 12.41
CA GLU A 436 3.48 -12.44 11.25
C GLU A 436 4.85 -13.04 11.54
N ASP A 437 5.73 -12.29 12.22
CA ASP A 437 7.11 -12.72 12.50
C ASP A 437 7.20 -13.73 13.64
N HIS A 438 6.27 -13.71 14.58
CA HIS A 438 6.25 -14.63 15.72
C HIS A 438 5.16 -15.70 15.54
N ALA A 439 3.94 -15.45 15.89
CA ALA A 439 2.89 -16.46 16.00
C ALA A 439 2.60 -17.20 14.67
N LEU A 440 2.51 -16.47 13.57
CA LEU A 440 2.22 -17.09 12.27
C LEU A 440 3.40 -17.89 11.74
N ARG A 441 4.59 -17.30 11.73
CA ARG A 441 5.80 -17.91 11.17
C ARG A 441 6.24 -19.15 11.96
N HIS A 442 5.96 -19.22 13.26
CA HIS A 442 6.52 -20.20 14.18
C HIS A 442 6.23 -21.64 13.74
N SER A 443 4.96 -22.01 13.54
CA SER A 443 4.59 -23.36 13.09
C SER A 443 5.20 -23.71 11.73
N TRP A 444 5.16 -22.80 10.77
CA TRP A 444 5.71 -23.02 9.42
C TRP A 444 7.22 -23.23 9.44
N HIS A 445 7.94 -22.41 10.22
CA HIS A 445 9.37 -22.50 10.36
C HIS A 445 9.79 -23.85 10.95
N HIS A 446 9.16 -24.25 12.06
CA HIS A 446 9.53 -25.50 12.72
C HIS A 446 9.09 -26.73 11.94
N LEU A 447 7.97 -26.72 11.25
CA LEU A 447 7.56 -27.77 10.31
C LEU A 447 8.61 -27.99 9.22
N ALA A 448 9.09 -26.89 8.60
CA ALA A 448 10.12 -26.98 7.58
C ALA A 448 11.44 -27.56 8.13
N ARG A 449 11.83 -27.17 9.36
CA ARG A 449 13.03 -27.69 10.03
C ARG A 449 12.93 -29.20 10.32
N ILE A 450 11.78 -29.66 10.84
CA ILE A 450 11.55 -31.07 11.13
C ILE A 450 11.56 -31.90 9.84
N LYS A 451 10.88 -31.46 8.79
CA LYS A 451 10.91 -32.11 7.48
C LYS A 451 12.33 -32.22 6.92
N LYS A 452 13.11 -31.14 6.97
CA LYS A 452 14.50 -31.13 6.53
C LYS A 452 15.38 -32.13 7.31
N ALA A 453 15.17 -32.22 8.63
CA ALA A 453 15.90 -33.18 9.48
C ALA A 453 15.63 -34.65 9.11
N LEU A 454 14.43 -34.93 8.60
CA LEU A 454 14.01 -36.27 8.17
C LEU A 454 14.23 -36.53 6.66
N GLY A 455 14.76 -35.57 5.91
CA GLY A 455 14.93 -35.70 4.47
C GLY A 455 13.61 -35.71 3.68
N ARG A 456 12.55 -35.10 4.23
CA ARG A 456 11.17 -35.07 3.68
C ARG A 456 10.74 -33.68 3.23
#